data_ca533b2a844fd2e54c6d6fc08e726469
#
_entry.id   ca533b2a844fd2e54c6d6fc08e726469
#
_cell.length_a   1.000
_cell.length_b   1.000
_cell.length_c   1.000
_cell.angle_alpha   90.00
_cell.angle_beta   90.00
_cell.angle_gamma   90.00
#
_symmetry.space_group_name_H-M   'P 1'
#
loop_
_entity.id
_entity.type
_entity.pdbx_description
1 polymer ?
#
loop_
_entity_poly.entity_id
_entity_poly.type
_entity_poly.pdbx_seq_one_letter_code
_entity_poly.pdbx_strand_id
1 'polypeptide(L)'
;MKFIFLIVLVITTAPMIVLSKTERSQASAQDAVAEEVLRTEREQRDAYLQRDIAKTERLVAEEFVFTAGRDIGDKTTLLGFLKSAPIDPTLTLTSEDTRVKVNGDTAIVIGRRVERRRREDNNREGAAYARYMRTYVKRQGRWQLLAEHLEAIPAERTAVKIDAKVYDDYVGEYESPIFDFAVAKDGERLMAVPKERHATRTSQGRPPGELLPESEAEFFLKGRDAQVIFMRNRKGEVTHAIMRINGADIRATRKK
;
A
#
# COMPACT_ATOMS: atom_id res chain seq x y z
N MET A 1 -35.19 67.83 -9.81
CA MET A 1 -35.56 66.47 -9.35
C MET A 1 -34.31 65.76 -8.87
N LYS A 2 -34.17 65.65 -7.54
CA LYS A 2 -33.04 64.95 -6.92
C LYS A 2 -33.52 63.54 -6.50
N PHE A 3 -32.99 62.49 -7.11
CA PHE A 3 -33.26 61.12 -6.74
C PHE A 3 -32.32 60.74 -5.56
N ILE A 4 -32.91 60.44 -4.43
CA ILE A 4 -32.22 59.92 -3.24
C ILE A 4 -32.23 58.39 -3.38
N PHE A 5 -31.06 57.76 -3.59
CA PHE A 5 -30.89 56.30 -3.54
C PHE A 5 -30.77 55.87 -2.05
N LEU A 6 -31.78 55.17 -1.58
CA LEU A 6 -31.77 54.53 -0.25
C LEU A 6 -31.04 53.20 -0.35
N ILE A 7 -29.80 53.11 0.21
CA ILE A 7 -29.07 51.85 0.32
C ILE A 7 -29.60 51.13 1.56
N VAL A 8 -30.36 50.04 1.33
CA VAL A 8 -30.78 49.15 2.42
C VAL A 8 -29.62 48.16 2.69
N LEU A 9 -28.92 48.35 3.80
CA LEU A 9 -27.89 47.47 4.30
C LEU A 9 -28.56 46.24 4.94
N VAL A 10 -28.61 45.10 4.23
CA VAL A 10 -29.07 43.82 4.79
C VAL A 10 -27.92 43.21 5.59
N ILE A 11 -27.97 43.36 6.93
CA ILE A 11 -27.07 42.69 7.85
C ILE A 11 -27.57 41.24 8.00
N THR A 12 -26.97 40.31 7.30
CA THR A 12 -27.19 38.87 7.50
C THR A 12 -26.41 38.45 8.75
N THR A 13 -27.09 38.37 9.89
CA THR A 13 -26.53 37.73 11.10
C THR A 13 -26.50 36.24 10.90
N ALA A 14 -25.32 35.69 10.63
CA ALA A 14 -25.12 34.23 10.65
C ALA A 14 -25.42 33.71 12.07
N PRO A 15 -26.23 32.65 12.24
CA PRO A 15 -26.51 32.09 13.55
C PRO A 15 -25.22 31.52 14.13
N MET A 16 -24.75 32.12 15.21
CA MET A 16 -23.64 31.59 16.00
C MET A 16 -24.17 30.37 16.77
N ILE A 17 -23.82 29.14 16.26
CA ILE A 17 -24.20 27.91 16.94
C ILE A 17 -23.38 27.80 18.22
N VAL A 18 -24.00 28.11 19.35
CA VAL A 18 -23.43 27.93 20.69
C VAL A 18 -23.73 26.48 21.12
N LEU A 19 -22.74 25.60 21.03
CA LEU A 19 -22.85 24.25 21.57
C LEU A 19 -23.08 24.29 23.09
N SER A 20 -24.01 23.48 23.58
CA SER A 20 -24.28 23.33 25.00
C SER A 20 -23.08 22.73 25.74
N LYS A 21 -22.99 22.93 27.06
CA LYS A 21 -21.91 22.36 27.90
C LYS A 21 -21.85 20.81 27.78
N THR A 22 -23.01 20.18 27.64
CA THR A 22 -23.14 18.72 27.48
C THR A 22 -22.59 18.26 26.14
N GLU A 23 -22.89 18.94 25.03
CA GLU A 23 -22.39 18.60 23.72
C GLU A 23 -20.87 18.78 23.61
N ARG A 24 -20.31 19.84 24.24
CA ARG A 24 -18.87 20.04 24.33
C ARG A 24 -18.17 18.92 25.13
N SER A 25 -18.78 18.47 26.23
CA SER A 25 -18.27 17.38 27.05
C SER A 25 -18.30 16.04 26.28
N GLN A 26 -19.37 15.77 25.54
CA GLN A 26 -19.48 14.57 24.73
C GLN A 26 -18.47 14.59 23.54
N ALA A 27 -18.30 15.71 22.87
CA ALA A 27 -17.31 15.87 21.81
C ALA A 27 -15.89 15.60 22.33
N SER A 28 -15.52 16.20 23.47
CA SER A 28 -14.19 15.98 24.07
C SER A 28 -13.96 14.54 24.52
N ALA A 29 -14.98 13.83 24.98
CA ALA A 29 -14.89 12.40 25.33
C ALA A 29 -14.72 11.53 24.08
N GLN A 30 -15.40 11.83 22.98
CA GLN A 30 -15.22 11.14 21.69
C GLN A 30 -13.82 11.36 21.11
N ASP A 31 -13.29 12.59 21.20
CA ASP A 31 -11.94 12.91 20.76
C ASP A 31 -10.89 12.13 21.57
N ALA A 32 -11.06 12.00 22.89
CA ALA A 32 -10.17 11.23 23.73
C ALA A 32 -10.16 9.74 23.35
N VAL A 33 -11.33 9.17 23.05
CA VAL A 33 -11.45 7.77 22.60
C VAL A 33 -10.82 7.59 21.19
N ALA A 34 -11.01 8.56 20.29
CA ALA A 34 -10.38 8.54 18.98
C ALA A 34 -8.85 8.54 19.09
N GLU A 35 -8.28 9.33 20.00
CA GLU A 35 -6.84 9.32 20.27
C GLU A 35 -6.33 7.99 20.86
N GLU A 36 -7.12 7.27 21.67
CA GLU A 36 -6.79 5.91 22.12
C GLU A 36 -6.68 4.95 20.93
N VAL A 37 -7.64 5.01 19.99
CA VAL A 37 -7.63 4.18 18.78
C VAL A 37 -6.40 4.49 17.92
N LEU A 38 -6.11 5.77 17.68
CA LEU A 38 -4.94 6.18 16.89
C LEU A 38 -3.61 5.80 17.56
N ARG A 39 -3.55 5.81 18.90
CA ARG A 39 -2.38 5.28 19.61
C ARG A 39 -2.21 3.79 19.37
N THR A 40 -3.28 3.01 19.43
CA THR A 40 -3.25 1.57 19.10
C THR A 40 -2.79 1.34 17.67
N GLU A 41 -3.24 2.15 16.71
CA GLU A 41 -2.80 2.08 15.31
C GLU A 41 -1.29 2.34 15.18
N ARG A 42 -0.76 3.34 15.86
CA ARG A 42 0.69 3.60 15.89
C ARG A 42 1.46 2.43 16.50
N GLU A 43 1.00 1.88 17.60
CA GLU A 43 1.62 0.72 18.25
C GLU A 43 1.62 -0.52 17.35
N GLN A 44 0.56 -0.76 16.58
CA GLN A 44 0.52 -1.86 15.59
C GLN A 44 1.51 -1.65 14.45
N ARG A 45 1.59 -0.43 13.91
CA ARG A 45 2.55 -0.09 12.88
C ARG A 45 3.98 -0.31 13.35
N ASP A 46 4.30 0.12 14.56
CA ASP A 46 5.64 -0.03 15.14
C ASP A 46 5.96 -1.50 15.40
N ALA A 47 4.99 -2.29 15.91
CA ALA A 47 5.13 -3.73 16.07
C ALA A 47 5.35 -4.46 14.75
N TYR A 48 4.63 -4.04 13.69
CA TYR A 48 4.81 -4.57 12.33
C TYR A 48 6.22 -4.29 11.80
N LEU A 49 6.72 -3.07 11.91
CA LEU A 49 8.05 -2.67 11.44
C LEU A 49 9.16 -3.43 12.17
N GLN A 50 8.99 -3.64 13.49
CA GLN A 50 9.95 -4.33 14.34
C GLN A 50 9.83 -5.85 14.32
N ARG A 51 8.82 -6.41 13.62
CA ARG A 51 8.48 -7.85 13.65
C ARG A 51 8.23 -8.34 15.09
N ASP A 52 7.65 -7.49 15.94
CA ASP A 52 7.27 -7.86 17.30
C ASP A 52 5.99 -8.71 17.27
N ILE A 53 6.20 -10.04 17.18
CA ILE A 53 5.12 -11.03 17.10
C ILE A 53 4.23 -10.95 18.33
N ALA A 54 4.83 -10.90 19.53
CA ALA A 54 4.08 -10.91 20.78
C ALA A 54 3.21 -9.65 20.96
N LYS A 55 3.73 -8.48 20.55
CA LYS A 55 2.97 -7.23 20.57
C LYS A 55 1.86 -7.25 19.51
N THR A 56 2.15 -7.72 18.29
CA THR A 56 1.15 -7.85 17.23
C THR A 56 0.02 -8.79 17.65
N GLU A 57 0.34 -9.93 18.26
CA GLU A 57 -0.65 -10.90 18.72
C GLU A 57 -1.64 -10.30 19.73
N ARG A 58 -1.18 -9.44 20.63
CA ARG A 58 -2.03 -8.74 21.63
C ARG A 58 -2.89 -7.63 21.01
N LEU A 59 -2.37 -6.93 19.99
CA LEU A 59 -3.03 -5.78 19.36
C LEU A 59 -4.01 -6.18 18.27
N VAL A 60 -4.01 -7.44 17.83
CA VAL A 60 -4.87 -7.98 16.78
C VAL A 60 -5.86 -8.96 17.41
N ALA A 61 -7.16 -8.78 17.11
CA ALA A 61 -8.22 -9.65 17.62
C ALA A 61 -8.05 -11.09 17.09
N GLU A 62 -8.60 -12.08 17.80
CA GLU A 62 -8.49 -13.48 17.38
C GLU A 62 -9.20 -13.74 16.06
N GLU A 63 -10.33 -13.07 15.83
CA GLU A 63 -11.15 -13.18 14.62
C GLU A 63 -10.70 -12.22 13.51
N PHE A 64 -9.49 -11.65 13.62
CA PHE A 64 -8.97 -10.72 12.63
C PHE A 64 -8.99 -11.29 11.22
N VAL A 65 -9.46 -10.46 10.29
CA VAL A 65 -9.43 -10.72 8.85
C VAL A 65 -8.88 -9.52 8.10
N PHE A 66 -8.19 -9.78 7.00
CA PHE A 66 -7.75 -8.69 6.13
C PHE A 66 -7.91 -9.02 4.65
N THR A 67 -8.00 -7.96 3.85
CA THR A 67 -7.88 -8.04 2.39
C THR A 67 -6.84 -7.03 1.92
N ALA A 68 -5.95 -7.47 1.02
CA ALA A 68 -4.95 -6.64 0.40
C ALA A 68 -4.84 -6.99 -1.08
N GLY A 69 -5.42 -6.16 -1.94
CA GLY A 69 -5.59 -6.48 -3.35
C GLY A 69 -6.44 -7.76 -3.54
N ARG A 70 -5.82 -8.85 -3.99
CA ARG A 70 -6.48 -10.16 -4.16
C ARG A 70 -6.31 -11.10 -2.97
N ASP A 71 -5.45 -10.75 -2.04
CA ASP A 71 -5.13 -11.62 -0.91
C ASP A 71 -6.16 -11.41 0.20
N ILE A 72 -6.59 -12.52 0.78
CA ILE A 72 -7.47 -12.58 1.95
C ILE A 72 -6.73 -13.40 3.00
N GLY A 73 -6.67 -12.91 4.21
CA GLY A 73 -5.98 -13.59 5.29
C GLY A 73 -6.59 -13.30 6.66
N ASP A 74 -6.04 -13.96 7.64
CA ASP A 74 -6.42 -13.91 9.04
C ASP A 74 -5.21 -13.59 9.92
N LYS A 75 -5.39 -13.65 11.23
CA LYS A 75 -4.33 -13.45 12.22
C LYS A 75 -3.16 -14.42 12.04
N THR A 76 -3.45 -15.69 11.74
CA THR A 76 -2.43 -16.72 11.52
C THR A 76 -1.57 -16.39 10.30
N THR A 77 -2.21 -15.96 9.22
CA THR A 77 -1.55 -15.52 7.99
C THR A 77 -0.65 -14.31 8.25
N LEU A 78 -1.13 -13.30 8.98
CA LEU A 78 -0.36 -12.11 9.36
C LEU A 78 0.87 -12.48 10.20
N LEU A 79 0.68 -13.28 11.26
CA LEU A 79 1.78 -13.70 12.14
C LEU A 79 2.80 -14.57 11.40
N GLY A 80 2.35 -15.45 10.50
CA GLY A 80 3.21 -16.26 9.64
C GLY A 80 4.08 -15.40 8.73
N PHE A 81 3.50 -14.38 8.10
CA PHE A 81 4.24 -13.39 7.31
C PHE A 81 5.29 -12.67 8.15
N LEU A 82 4.92 -12.16 9.33
CA LEU A 82 5.85 -11.44 10.21
C LEU A 82 7.02 -12.30 10.69
N LYS A 83 6.81 -13.61 10.88
CA LYS A 83 7.88 -14.56 11.28
C LYS A 83 8.86 -14.83 10.14
N SER A 84 8.39 -14.87 8.89
CA SER A 84 9.18 -15.27 7.72
C SER A 84 9.80 -14.10 6.96
N ALA A 85 9.17 -12.92 6.99
CA ALA A 85 9.63 -11.77 6.23
C ALA A 85 10.86 -11.11 6.87
N PRO A 86 11.90 -10.80 6.10
CA PRO A 86 13.06 -10.10 6.62
C PRO A 86 12.69 -8.68 7.09
N ILE A 87 13.45 -8.19 8.07
CA ILE A 87 13.36 -6.79 8.49
C ILE A 87 14.06 -5.93 7.43
N ASP A 88 13.33 -4.97 6.87
CA ASP A 88 13.90 -3.94 6.02
C ASP A 88 14.17 -2.69 6.87
N PRO A 89 15.43 -2.38 7.20
CA PRO A 89 15.75 -1.23 8.05
C PRO A 89 15.49 0.12 7.38
N THR A 90 15.26 0.13 6.07
CA THR A 90 14.96 1.35 5.30
C THR A 90 13.47 1.62 5.20
N LEU A 91 12.62 0.63 5.56
CA LEU A 91 11.17 0.76 5.49
C LEU A 91 10.65 1.71 6.57
N THR A 92 9.94 2.73 6.14
CA THR A 92 9.11 3.57 7.00
C THR A 92 7.64 3.49 6.58
N LEU A 93 6.75 3.51 7.55
CA LEU A 93 5.31 3.54 7.35
C LEU A 93 4.75 4.78 8.05
N THR A 94 3.96 5.56 7.34
CA THR A 94 3.20 6.68 7.91
C THR A 94 1.75 6.61 7.47
N SER A 95 0.86 7.15 8.32
CA SER A 95 -0.55 7.33 7.99
C SER A 95 -0.83 8.81 7.75
N GLU A 96 -1.51 9.12 6.67
CA GLU A 96 -1.92 10.48 6.27
C GLU A 96 -3.44 10.50 6.07
N ASP A 97 -4.04 11.69 6.15
CA ASP A 97 -5.48 11.92 5.94
C ASP A 97 -6.37 11.02 6.80
N THR A 98 -5.90 10.73 8.03
CA THR A 98 -6.54 9.78 8.92
C THR A 98 -7.81 10.35 9.51
N ARG A 99 -8.91 9.60 9.44
CA ARG A 99 -10.20 9.92 10.06
C ARG A 99 -10.66 8.75 10.90
N VAL A 100 -11.18 9.06 12.09
CA VAL A 100 -11.68 8.08 13.04
C VAL A 100 -13.17 8.32 13.27
N LYS A 101 -13.94 7.25 13.31
CA LYS A 101 -15.33 7.22 13.76
C LYS A 101 -15.46 6.19 14.86
N VAL A 102 -15.92 6.62 16.04
CA VAL A 102 -16.15 5.74 17.20
C VAL A 102 -17.64 5.57 17.41
N ASN A 103 -18.06 4.33 17.67
CA ASN A 103 -19.41 3.98 18.06
C ASN A 103 -19.37 2.88 19.14
N GLY A 104 -19.52 3.28 20.40
CA GLY A 104 -19.36 2.38 21.55
C GLY A 104 -17.97 1.73 21.58
N ASP A 105 -17.96 0.40 21.61
CA ASP A 105 -16.74 -0.39 21.62
C ASP A 105 -16.20 -0.72 20.22
N THR A 106 -16.68 -0.04 19.18
CA THR A 106 -16.22 -0.20 17.80
C THR A 106 -15.69 1.13 17.26
N ALA A 107 -14.59 1.08 16.53
CA ALA A 107 -14.06 2.23 15.81
C ALA A 107 -13.66 1.87 14.38
N ILE A 108 -13.90 2.80 13.46
CA ILE A 108 -13.44 2.70 12.08
C ILE A 108 -12.39 3.79 11.85
N VAL A 109 -11.25 3.40 11.32
CA VAL A 109 -10.16 4.29 10.91
C VAL A 109 -9.98 4.16 9.41
N ILE A 110 -10.04 5.28 8.70
CA ILE A 110 -9.72 5.34 7.27
C ILE A 110 -8.57 6.31 7.06
N GLY A 111 -7.74 6.06 6.07
CA GLY A 111 -6.61 6.93 5.78
C GLY A 111 -5.82 6.48 4.57
N ARG A 112 -4.71 7.16 4.35
CA ARG A 112 -3.71 6.82 3.34
C ARG A 112 -2.43 6.34 4.04
N ARG A 113 -2.01 5.11 3.76
CA ARG A 113 -0.72 4.58 4.18
C ARG A 113 0.34 5.00 3.17
N VAL A 114 1.46 5.51 3.64
CA VAL A 114 2.64 5.81 2.84
C VAL A 114 3.78 4.92 3.30
N GLU A 115 4.28 4.10 2.40
CA GLU A 115 5.47 3.29 2.59
C GLU A 115 6.63 3.97 1.88
N ARG A 116 7.74 4.22 2.58
CA ARG A 116 8.98 4.67 1.97
C ARG A 116 10.07 3.68 2.28
N ARG A 117 10.88 3.40 1.29
CA ARG A 117 12.05 2.53 1.42
C ARG A 117 13.12 2.90 0.40
N ARG A 118 14.34 2.47 0.64
CA ARG A 118 15.44 2.64 -0.30
C ARG A 118 15.30 1.65 -1.45
N ARG A 119 15.41 2.14 -2.68
CA ARG A 119 15.31 1.33 -3.90
C ARG A 119 16.61 0.59 -4.16
N GLU A 120 16.53 -0.66 -4.60
CA GLU A 120 17.70 -1.50 -4.89
C GLU A 120 18.45 -1.04 -6.16
N ASP A 121 17.72 -0.57 -7.18
CA ASP A 121 18.28 -0.20 -8.48
C ASP A 121 19.16 1.04 -8.45
N ASN A 122 18.82 2.04 -7.65
CA ASN A 122 19.47 3.34 -7.67
C ASN A 122 19.77 3.93 -6.28
N ASN A 123 19.50 3.19 -5.22
CA ASN A 123 19.69 3.59 -3.83
C ASN A 123 18.94 4.88 -3.42
N ARG A 124 17.96 5.33 -4.20
CA ARG A 124 17.08 6.47 -3.89
C ARG A 124 15.88 6.03 -3.08
N GLU A 125 15.30 6.97 -2.35
CA GLU A 125 14.03 6.71 -1.68
C GLU A 125 12.90 6.53 -2.71
N GLY A 126 12.11 5.47 -2.53
CA GLY A 126 10.87 5.20 -3.25
C GLY A 126 9.69 5.27 -2.30
N ALA A 127 8.54 5.71 -2.79
CA ALA A 127 7.29 5.70 -2.05
C ALA A 127 6.23 4.84 -2.74
N ALA A 128 5.42 4.15 -1.93
CA ALA A 128 4.18 3.50 -2.36
C ALA A 128 3.03 3.99 -1.48
N TYR A 129 1.86 4.03 -2.06
CA TYR A 129 0.66 4.56 -1.40
C TYR A 129 -0.44 3.52 -1.40
N ALA A 130 -1.20 3.46 -0.29
CA ALA A 130 -2.39 2.64 -0.21
C ALA A 130 -3.48 3.35 0.58
N ARG A 131 -4.73 3.19 0.17
CA ARG A 131 -5.88 3.50 1.02
C ARG A 131 -6.11 2.35 1.98
N TYR A 132 -6.52 2.67 3.19
CA TYR A 132 -6.91 1.63 4.15
C TYR A 132 -8.20 1.99 4.87
N MET A 133 -8.90 0.94 5.25
CA MET A 133 -9.98 0.95 6.22
C MET A 133 -9.69 -0.12 7.26
N ARG A 134 -9.67 0.29 8.53
CA ARG A 134 -9.44 -0.57 9.69
C ARG A 134 -10.62 -0.50 10.63
N THR A 135 -11.07 -1.64 11.09
CA THR A 135 -12.08 -1.75 12.15
C THR A 135 -11.40 -2.22 13.43
N TYR A 136 -11.61 -1.47 14.49
CA TYR A 136 -11.14 -1.78 15.83
C TYR A 136 -12.31 -2.16 16.72
N VAL A 137 -12.08 -3.05 17.68
CA VAL A 137 -13.01 -3.43 18.73
C VAL A 137 -12.35 -3.27 20.09
N LYS A 138 -13.07 -2.72 21.08
CA LYS A 138 -12.59 -2.58 22.45
C LYS A 138 -13.04 -3.80 23.26
N ARG A 139 -12.06 -4.57 23.78
CA ARG A 139 -12.31 -5.74 24.60
C ARG A 139 -11.44 -5.69 25.86
N GLN A 140 -12.06 -5.88 27.01
CA GLN A 140 -11.34 -5.81 28.30
C GLN A 140 -10.55 -4.51 28.45
N GLY A 141 -11.14 -3.39 28.03
CA GLY A 141 -10.55 -2.04 28.09
C GLY A 141 -9.45 -1.75 27.05
N ARG A 142 -9.18 -2.64 26.11
CA ARG A 142 -8.14 -2.47 25.09
C ARG A 142 -8.70 -2.51 23.68
N TRP A 143 -8.24 -1.61 22.82
CA TRP A 143 -8.54 -1.64 21.40
C TRP A 143 -7.70 -2.69 20.68
N GLN A 144 -8.35 -3.49 19.83
CA GLN A 144 -7.71 -4.51 18.99
C GLN A 144 -8.19 -4.36 17.56
N LEU A 145 -7.30 -4.56 16.59
CA LEU A 145 -7.64 -4.58 15.17
C LEU A 145 -8.46 -5.84 14.86
N LEU A 146 -9.68 -5.64 14.36
CA LEU A 146 -10.60 -6.71 14.00
C LEU A 146 -10.60 -6.98 12.50
N ALA A 147 -10.52 -5.93 11.68
CA ALA A 147 -10.49 -6.08 10.22
C ALA A 147 -9.64 -4.98 9.57
N GLU A 148 -8.99 -5.33 8.46
CA GLU A 148 -8.28 -4.39 7.61
C GLU A 148 -8.59 -4.63 6.13
N HIS A 149 -8.91 -3.55 5.43
CA HIS A 149 -8.89 -3.52 3.97
C HIS A 149 -7.80 -2.56 3.51
N LEU A 150 -6.92 -3.05 2.63
CA LEU A 150 -5.82 -2.29 2.08
C LEU A 150 -5.88 -2.34 0.55
N GLU A 151 -5.95 -1.17 -0.08
CA GLU A 151 -5.98 -1.00 -1.52
C GLU A 151 -4.80 -0.14 -1.97
N ALA A 152 -3.91 -0.70 -2.80
CA ALA A 152 -2.80 0.05 -3.38
C ALA A 152 -3.34 1.20 -4.26
N ILE A 153 -2.72 2.37 -4.13
CA ILE A 153 -2.94 3.50 -5.03
C ILE A 153 -1.83 3.42 -6.09
N PRO A 154 -2.14 2.98 -7.32
CA PRO A 154 -1.14 2.85 -8.37
C PRO A 154 -0.50 4.20 -8.67
N ALA A 155 0.82 4.20 -8.90
CA ALA A 155 1.48 5.38 -9.43
C ALA A 155 0.98 5.66 -10.86
N GLU A 156 0.71 6.91 -11.18
CA GLU A 156 0.43 7.31 -12.56
C GLU A 156 1.69 7.10 -13.40
N ARG A 157 1.57 6.28 -14.46
CA ARG A 157 2.67 5.92 -15.35
C ARG A 157 2.29 6.14 -16.79
N THR A 158 3.22 6.66 -17.56
CA THR A 158 3.01 6.91 -19.00
C THR A 158 4.01 6.07 -19.79
N ALA A 159 3.50 5.26 -20.71
CA ALA A 159 4.35 4.49 -21.60
C ALA A 159 5.06 5.42 -22.60
N VAL A 160 6.34 5.17 -22.83
CA VAL A 160 7.13 5.83 -23.86
C VAL A 160 7.34 4.90 -25.06
N LYS A 161 7.62 5.47 -26.21
CA LYS A 161 7.95 4.68 -27.41
C LYS A 161 9.45 4.36 -27.39
N ILE A 162 9.78 3.07 -27.47
CA ILE A 162 11.16 2.56 -27.60
C ILE A 162 11.28 1.65 -28.82
N ASP A 163 12.50 1.29 -29.23
CA ASP A 163 12.73 0.30 -30.26
C ASP A 163 12.39 -1.11 -29.74
N ALA A 164 11.43 -1.79 -30.34
CA ALA A 164 11.00 -3.11 -29.94
C ALA A 164 12.10 -4.20 -30.04
N LYS A 165 13.19 -3.92 -30.74
CA LYS A 165 14.37 -4.82 -30.81
C LYS A 165 15.00 -5.04 -29.45
N VAL A 166 14.92 -4.05 -28.55
CA VAL A 166 15.45 -4.16 -27.19
C VAL A 166 14.74 -5.26 -26.38
N TYR A 167 13.53 -5.64 -26.76
CA TYR A 167 12.76 -6.69 -26.08
C TYR A 167 13.43 -8.06 -26.15
N ASP A 168 14.20 -8.35 -27.21
CA ASP A 168 14.89 -9.61 -27.37
C ASP A 168 15.93 -9.85 -26.26
N ASP A 169 16.51 -8.80 -25.72
CA ASP A 169 17.45 -8.88 -24.61
C ASP A 169 16.79 -9.30 -23.30
N TYR A 170 15.49 -9.08 -23.14
CA TYR A 170 14.75 -9.30 -21.90
C TYR A 170 14.03 -10.64 -21.86
N VAL A 171 13.81 -11.27 -23.01
CA VAL A 171 13.16 -12.59 -23.10
C VAL A 171 13.96 -13.62 -22.31
N GLY A 172 13.29 -14.38 -21.45
CA GLY A 172 13.88 -15.40 -20.62
C GLY A 172 13.11 -15.70 -19.35
N GLU A 173 13.64 -16.60 -18.55
CA GLU A 173 13.08 -16.98 -17.26
C GLU A 173 13.82 -16.27 -16.12
N TYR A 174 13.06 -15.84 -15.12
CA TYR A 174 13.56 -15.11 -13.96
C TYR A 174 13.07 -15.77 -12.68
N GLU A 175 13.99 -16.06 -11.78
CA GLU A 175 13.73 -16.69 -10.47
C GLU A 175 13.91 -15.71 -9.32
N SER A 176 12.93 -15.65 -8.43
CA SER A 176 13.01 -14.87 -7.21
C SER A 176 12.68 -15.71 -5.98
N PRO A 177 12.98 -15.25 -4.76
CA PRO A 177 12.62 -15.98 -3.55
C PRO A 177 11.11 -16.19 -3.36
N ILE A 178 10.27 -15.35 -3.98
CA ILE A 178 8.83 -15.32 -3.72
C ILE A 178 8.02 -15.93 -4.87
N PHE A 179 8.42 -15.68 -6.13
CA PHE A 179 7.74 -16.18 -7.33
C PHE A 179 8.69 -16.15 -8.53
N ASP A 180 8.42 -17.00 -9.52
CA ASP A 180 9.12 -17.02 -10.79
C ASP A 180 8.23 -16.44 -11.89
N PHE A 181 8.86 -15.89 -12.91
CA PHE A 181 8.16 -15.41 -14.10
C PHE A 181 9.03 -15.58 -15.34
N ALA A 182 8.40 -15.62 -16.49
CA ALA A 182 9.05 -15.48 -17.76
C ALA A 182 8.72 -14.14 -18.40
N VAL A 183 9.67 -13.60 -19.14
CA VAL A 183 9.44 -12.49 -20.07
C VAL A 183 9.40 -13.08 -21.48
N ALA A 184 8.34 -12.81 -22.21
CA ALA A 184 8.10 -13.33 -23.54
C ALA A 184 7.59 -12.23 -24.48
N LYS A 185 7.80 -12.39 -25.77
CA LYS A 185 7.19 -11.52 -26.80
C LYS A 185 5.87 -12.14 -27.27
N ASP A 186 4.88 -11.28 -27.48
CA ASP A 186 3.62 -11.59 -28.13
C ASP A 186 3.40 -10.53 -29.23
N GLY A 187 3.92 -10.82 -30.42
CA GLY A 187 4.05 -9.86 -31.50
C GLY A 187 4.99 -8.71 -31.10
N GLU A 188 4.48 -7.48 -31.14
CA GLU A 188 5.22 -6.27 -30.72
C GLU A 188 5.09 -5.97 -29.21
N ARG A 189 4.43 -6.83 -28.44
CA ARG A 189 4.23 -6.64 -27.00
C ARG A 189 5.23 -7.45 -26.20
N LEU A 190 5.69 -6.88 -25.09
CA LEU A 190 6.48 -7.59 -24.09
C LEU A 190 5.54 -8.02 -22.96
N MET A 191 5.61 -9.28 -22.56
CA MET A 191 4.71 -9.90 -21.60
C MET A 191 5.47 -10.45 -20.40
N ALA A 192 4.99 -10.19 -19.20
CA ALA A 192 5.40 -10.93 -18.01
C ALA A 192 4.42 -12.08 -17.75
N VAL A 193 4.93 -13.30 -17.79
CA VAL A 193 4.16 -14.53 -17.64
C VAL A 193 4.52 -15.19 -16.31
N PRO A 194 3.61 -15.22 -15.32
CA PRO A 194 3.86 -15.90 -14.05
C PRO A 194 4.16 -17.38 -14.26
N LYS A 195 5.13 -17.92 -13.52
CA LYS A 195 5.48 -19.35 -13.49
C LYS A 195 5.06 -19.96 -12.16
N GLU A 196 4.49 -21.15 -12.20
CA GLU A 196 4.14 -21.91 -11.00
C GLU A 196 5.38 -22.66 -10.50
N ARG A 197 6.03 -22.18 -9.47
CA ARG A 197 7.16 -22.88 -8.85
C ARG A 197 6.86 -23.40 -7.47
N HIS A 198 6.10 -22.64 -6.72
CA HIS A 198 5.57 -23.03 -5.41
C HIS A 198 4.11 -22.60 -5.39
N ALA A 199 3.24 -23.49 -4.96
CA ALA A 199 1.82 -23.22 -4.76
C ALA A 199 1.58 -22.23 -3.59
N THR A 200 2.27 -21.08 -3.62
CA THR A 200 1.89 -19.97 -2.80
C THR A 200 0.62 -19.37 -3.38
N ARG A 201 -0.39 -19.16 -2.56
CA ARG A 201 -1.69 -18.56 -2.93
C ARG A 201 -1.57 -17.31 -3.82
N THR A 202 -0.41 -16.64 -3.80
CA THR A 202 -0.15 -15.37 -4.49
C THR A 202 0.15 -15.49 -5.98
N SER A 203 0.53 -16.67 -6.50
CA SER A 203 0.88 -16.85 -7.92
C SER A 203 -0.11 -17.67 -8.73
N GLN A 204 -0.96 -18.48 -8.08
CA GLN A 204 -1.94 -19.31 -8.77
C GLN A 204 -2.96 -18.48 -9.55
N GLY A 205 -3.07 -18.76 -10.85
CA GLY A 205 -4.09 -18.17 -11.72
C GLY A 205 -3.89 -16.69 -12.07
N ARG A 206 -2.71 -16.12 -11.89
CA ARG A 206 -2.43 -14.76 -12.38
C ARG A 206 -2.27 -14.80 -13.89
N PRO A 207 -3.07 -14.04 -14.66
CA PRO A 207 -2.89 -13.97 -16.11
C PRO A 207 -1.58 -13.24 -16.45
N PRO A 208 -0.99 -13.53 -17.64
CA PRO A 208 0.09 -12.73 -18.19
C PRO A 208 -0.25 -11.25 -18.17
N GLY A 209 0.75 -10.40 -17.93
CA GLY A 209 0.61 -8.95 -17.91
C GLY A 209 1.46 -8.32 -19.00
N GLU A 210 0.92 -7.35 -19.73
CA GLU A 210 1.65 -6.54 -20.69
C GLU A 210 2.62 -5.61 -19.97
N LEU A 211 3.88 -5.60 -20.40
CA LEU A 211 4.93 -4.72 -19.93
C LEU A 211 5.02 -3.51 -20.86
N LEU A 212 4.65 -2.35 -20.34
CA LEU A 212 4.72 -1.08 -21.06
C LEU A 212 6.00 -0.34 -20.66
N PRO A 213 6.79 0.16 -21.63
CA PRO A 213 8.08 0.79 -21.35
C PRO A 213 7.93 2.18 -20.71
N GLU A 214 8.72 2.46 -19.68
CA GLU A 214 8.98 3.81 -19.15
C GLU A 214 10.35 4.33 -19.62
N SER A 215 11.26 3.40 -19.92
CA SER A 215 12.57 3.62 -20.56
C SER A 215 12.98 2.35 -21.27
N GLU A 216 14.19 2.32 -21.85
CA GLU A 216 14.74 1.09 -22.48
C GLU A 216 14.85 -0.07 -21.46
N ALA A 217 15.13 0.20 -20.18
CA ALA A 217 15.34 -0.82 -19.16
C ALA A 217 14.22 -0.93 -18.12
N GLU A 218 13.30 0.01 -18.06
CA GLU A 218 12.24 0.09 -17.07
C GLU A 218 10.88 -0.07 -17.72
N PHE A 219 10.08 -0.98 -17.18
CA PHE A 219 8.74 -1.30 -17.67
C PHE A 219 7.75 -1.36 -16.52
N PHE A 220 6.49 -1.04 -16.77
CA PHE A 220 5.43 -1.26 -15.80
C PHE A 220 4.38 -2.23 -16.33
N LEU A 221 3.76 -2.97 -15.41
CA LEU A 221 2.63 -3.85 -15.75
C LEU A 221 1.36 -3.02 -15.93
N LYS A 222 0.75 -3.14 -17.11
CA LYS A 222 -0.51 -2.49 -17.43
C LYS A 222 -1.60 -2.85 -16.42
N GLY A 223 -2.20 -1.84 -15.80
CA GLY A 223 -3.30 -2.01 -14.84
C GLY A 223 -2.89 -2.56 -13.46
N ARG A 224 -1.59 -2.52 -13.11
CA ARG A 224 -1.08 -2.97 -11.80
C ARG A 224 0.00 -2.02 -11.29
N ASP A 225 0.10 -1.86 -9.97
CA ASP A 225 1.24 -1.16 -9.37
C ASP A 225 2.45 -2.08 -9.25
N ALA A 226 3.02 -2.39 -10.41
CA ALA A 226 4.22 -3.21 -10.51
C ALA A 226 5.10 -2.74 -11.66
N GLN A 227 6.42 -2.75 -11.44
CA GLN A 227 7.45 -2.45 -12.43
C GLN A 227 8.41 -3.63 -12.57
N VAL A 228 9.04 -3.72 -13.73
CA VAL A 228 10.17 -4.62 -14.00
C VAL A 228 11.32 -3.76 -14.49
N ILE A 229 12.41 -3.75 -13.76
CA ILE A 229 13.62 -3.02 -14.09
C ILE A 229 14.70 -4.06 -14.45
N PHE A 230 15.16 -4.08 -15.71
CA PHE A 230 16.18 -5.01 -16.17
C PHE A 230 17.57 -4.46 -15.92
N MET A 231 18.40 -5.25 -15.25
CA MET A 231 19.74 -4.86 -14.85
C MET A 231 20.77 -5.57 -15.73
N ARG A 232 21.71 -4.78 -16.27
CA ARG A 232 22.78 -5.26 -17.16
C ARG A 232 24.12 -5.28 -16.43
N ASN A 233 24.97 -6.23 -16.79
CA ASN A 233 26.37 -6.26 -16.36
C ASN A 233 27.23 -5.28 -17.20
N ARG A 234 28.53 -5.23 -16.91
CA ARG A 234 29.48 -4.36 -17.65
C ARG A 234 29.63 -4.72 -19.14
N LYS A 235 29.19 -5.93 -19.55
CA LYS A 235 29.21 -6.37 -20.95
C LYS A 235 27.88 -6.05 -21.66
N GLY A 236 26.93 -5.41 -21.00
CA GLY A 236 25.60 -5.10 -21.55
C GLY A 236 24.60 -6.25 -21.46
N GLU A 237 24.95 -7.42 -20.89
CA GLU A 237 24.07 -8.59 -20.79
C GLU A 237 23.09 -8.42 -19.61
N VAL A 238 21.82 -8.75 -19.82
CA VAL A 238 20.80 -8.77 -18.77
C VAL A 238 21.05 -9.93 -17.83
N THR A 239 21.30 -9.67 -16.56
CA THR A 239 21.63 -10.67 -15.56
C THR A 239 20.51 -10.93 -14.57
N HIS A 240 19.69 -9.94 -14.30
CA HIS A 240 18.57 -10.03 -13.37
C HIS A 240 17.56 -8.91 -13.65
N ALA A 241 16.39 -9.05 -13.08
CA ALA A 241 15.39 -8.00 -13.03
C ALA A 241 15.07 -7.63 -11.57
N ILE A 242 14.69 -6.39 -11.32
CA ILE A 242 14.08 -5.96 -10.08
C ILE A 242 12.58 -5.80 -10.33
N MET A 243 11.78 -6.62 -9.66
CA MET A 243 10.33 -6.48 -9.64
C MET A 243 9.95 -5.54 -8.51
N ARG A 244 9.42 -4.37 -8.84
CA ARG A 244 8.90 -3.43 -7.85
C ARG A 244 7.39 -3.60 -7.75
N ILE A 245 6.91 -4.14 -6.65
CA ILE A 245 5.49 -4.42 -6.42
C ILE A 245 5.06 -3.65 -5.17
N ASN A 246 4.07 -2.77 -5.30
CA ASN A 246 3.62 -1.91 -4.21
C ASN A 246 4.81 -1.22 -3.50
N GLY A 247 5.80 -0.76 -4.27
CA GLY A 247 7.00 -0.09 -3.78
C GLY A 247 8.09 -1.01 -3.21
N ALA A 248 7.85 -2.30 -3.04
CA ALA A 248 8.84 -3.27 -2.59
C ALA A 248 9.67 -3.82 -3.76
N ASP A 249 10.99 -3.81 -3.63
CA ASP A 249 11.90 -4.38 -4.62
C ASP A 249 12.15 -5.87 -4.32
N ILE A 250 11.98 -6.69 -5.35
CA ILE A 250 12.20 -8.14 -5.32
C ILE A 250 13.15 -8.47 -6.47
N ARG A 251 14.36 -8.90 -6.13
CA ARG A 251 15.35 -9.31 -7.12
C ARG A 251 14.99 -10.66 -7.72
N ALA A 252 14.99 -10.74 -9.04
CA ALA A 252 14.80 -11.99 -9.81
C ALA A 252 16.00 -12.22 -10.72
N THR A 253 16.72 -13.32 -10.51
CA THR A 253 17.90 -13.69 -11.29
C THR A 253 17.48 -14.34 -12.60
N ARG A 254 18.08 -13.93 -13.72
CA ARG A 254 17.84 -14.56 -15.02
C ARG A 254 18.45 -15.97 -15.06
N LYS A 255 17.66 -16.96 -15.46
CA LYS A 255 18.17 -18.30 -15.74
C LYS A 255 19.07 -18.27 -16.97
N LYS A 256 20.14 -19.05 -16.93
CA LYS A 256 21.02 -19.26 -18.08
C LYS A 256 20.40 -20.25 -19.04
#